data_67cd9d709f905c91e7a7839f13e5fa34
#
_entry.id   67cd9d709f905c91e7a7839f13e5fa34
#
_cell.length_a   1.000
_cell.length_b   1.000
_cell.length_c   1.000
_cell.angle_alpha   90.00
_cell.angle_beta   90.00
_cell.angle_gamma   90.00
#
_symmetry.space_group_name_H-M   'P 1'
#
loop_
_entity.id
_entity.type
_entity.pdbx_description
1 polymer ?
#
loop_
_entity_poly.entity_id
_entity_poly.type
_entity_poly.pdbx_seq_one_letter_code
_entity_poly.pdbx_strand_id
1 'polypeptide(L)'
;ESNPDMGAYENALNSSLSPLPVASLTGTSKTNSAYLSWTATKDSLGGSTDAADIKYLVYQGDSQVGNTISTSYTVTGLTNGSLYSLSVSAQDTSSGETGARSKAVSVTPKYRGPKWYVTASNGSALADTSTNPDLGGFDNPINHLTSAIEIATAGDTIVMMSGTHSGSSNRGIDFNSSKPLIIMGDPNYTADNIIIDAGGKDRHFTFNNGEDSTYQIIGLTLYNGKTTEGGGGSVTITNSSSPVFKHVIFKDNTNSSEGWEGGGAVYVVSNSNPSFYYCTFDGNAVDRTSADNNNEAIGGGIFLQNSSNNSSQFVLFEGCIFKNNVTKSNQSAKGGAAFVFESQAEFLNCLFYNNTVYGDISGTSNSPAYGGAIYVQAPGYYSNSENSWVGGSIKIINSTLANNKVKTGSNNSYNEYGSGVFLDSWGRNEKVWFFNNIVWGNLNGKGEKANQIWFSNESGWGGKYLDYNVVQNSSDLSSLQDNHSFETDPAFSDSSNGDYSLSNASQLIGEGYSSYEGEDAPRADILGLSRPNPSGSEPDIGAYENGLSTTPYPAPVKNL
;
A
#
# COMPACT_ATOMS: atom_id res chain seq x y z
N GLU A 1 -38.94 13.74 -58.67
CA GLU A 1 -39.32 15.03 -59.25
C GLU A 1 -38.51 16.10 -58.53
N SER A 2 -37.62 16.82 -59.23
CA SER A 2 -36.92 17.98 -58.72
C SER A 2 -37.90 19.12 -58.58
N ASN A 3 -37.92 19.82 -57.44
CA ASN A 3 -38.60 21.10 -57.33
C ASN A 3 -37.94 22.11 -58.31
N PRO A 4 -38.71 22.92 -59.04
CA PRO A 4 -38.13 23.93 -59.92
C PRO A 4 -37.34 24.98 -59.16
N ASP A 5 -36.23 25.41 -59.75
CA ASP A 5 -35.40 26.48 -59.23
C ASP A 5 -36.15 27.80 -59.23
N MET A 6 -35.93 28.62 -58.21
CA MET A 6 -36.47 29.99 -58.17
C MET A 6 -35.60 30.92 -59.02
N GLY A 7 -36.03 31.15 -60.27
CA GLY A 7 -35.33 32.05 -61.17
C GLY A 7 -35.57 31.73 -62.64
N ALA A 8 -34.96 32.51 -63.54
CA ALA A 8 -35.15 32.38 -64.97
C ALA A 8 -34.47 31.17 -65.62
N TYR A 9 -33.58 30.51 -64.94
CA TYR A 9 -32.85 29.33 -65.41
C TYR A 9 -32.92 28.18 -64.43
N GLU A 10 -33.28 26.99 -64.90
CA GLU A 10 -33.16 25.78 -64.11
C GLU A 10 -31.69 25.29 -64.07
N ASN A 11 -31.25 24.95 -62.89
CA ASN A 11 -29.99 24.32 -62.69
C ASN A 11 -30.14 22.79 -62.88
N ALA A 12 -29.33 22.17 -63.70
CA ALA A 12 -29.36 20.75 -63.98
C ALA A 12 -28.79 19.90 -62.83
N LEU A 13 -28.57 20.48 -61.66
CA LEU A 13 -28.13 19.74 -60.46
C LEU A 13 -29.29 18.91 -59.90
N ASN A 14 -29.07 17.61 -59.83
CA ASN A 14 -29.95 16.71 -59.11
C ASN A 14 -30.15 17.20 -57.65
N SER A 15 -31.30 16.94 -57.06
CA SER A 15 -31.71 17.32 -55.73
C SER A 15 -30.92 16.70 -54.57
N SER A 16 -29.80 16.01 -54.86
CA SER A 16 -28.90 15.50 -53.82
C SER A 16 -27.99 16.64 -53.32
N LEU A 17 -28.34 17.19 -52.19
CA LEU A 17 -27.55 18.24 -51.54
C LEU A 17 -26.31 17.60 -50.92
N SER A 18 -25.13 17.95 -51.41
CA SER A 18 -23.88 17.49 -50.80
C SER A 18 -23.78 17.97 -49.35
N PRO A 19 -23.40 17.14 -48.40
CA PRO A 19 -23.17 17.54 -47.02
C PRO A 19 -22.15 18.69 -46.89
N LEU A 20 -22.40 19.63 -46.00
CA LEU A 20 -21.44 20.68 -45.69
C LEU A 20 -20.19 20.09 -45.01
N PRO A 21 -19.02 20.75 -45.10
CA PRO A 21 -17.84 20.35 -44.35
C PRO A 21 -18.15 20.30 -42.85
N VAL A 22 -17.60 19.32 -42.14
CA VAL A 22 -17.75 19.26 -40.68
C VAL A 22 -17.15 20.51 -40.04
N ALA A 23 -17.84 21.02 -39.01
CA ALA A 23 -17.39 22.17 -38.26
C ALA A 23 -16.64 21.75 -36.96
N SER A 24 -15.86 22.70 -36.42
CA SER A 24 -15.18 22.54 -35.13
C SER A 24 -14.30 21.27 -35.02
N LEU A 25 -13.65 20.85 -36.15
CA LEU A 25 -12.73 19.73 -36.08
C LEU A 25 -11.58 20.07 -35.14
N THR A 26 -11.36 19.18 -34.15
CA THR A 26 -10.26 19.23 -33.20
C THR A 26 -9.45 17.94 -33.28
N GLY A 27 -8.15 18.02 -33.00
CA GLY A 27 -7.25 16.89 -32.96
C GLY A 27 -6.46 16.86 -31.65
N THR A 28 -6.52 15.72 -30.95
CA THR A 28 -5.79 15.49 -29.70
C THR A 28 -4.71 14.46 -29.92
N SER A 29 -3.48 14.78 -29.54
CA SER A 29 -2.33 13.86 -29.54
C SER A 29 -2.54 12.71 -28.57
N LYS A 30 -2.28 11.48 -29.02
CA LYS A 30 -2.24 10.23 -28.26
C LYS A 30 -0.98 9.46 -28.63
N THR A 31 -0.66 8.40 -27.87
CA THR A 31 0.45 7.51 -28.19
C THR A 31 0.21 6.83 -29.54
N ASN A 32 1.10 7.02 -30.49
CA ASN A 32 1.06 6.46 -31.85
C ASN A 32 -0.31 6.68 -32.56
N SER A 33 -1.03 7.73 -32.21
CA SER A 33 -2.39 7.98 -32.70
C SER A 33 -2.81 9.44 -32.51
N ALA A 34 -3.91 9.81 -33.18
CA ALA A 34 -4.57 11.09 -33.00
C ALA A 34 -6.08 10.87 -32.85
N TYR A 35 -6.65 11.42 -31.78
CA TYR A 35 -8.10 11.44 -31.58
C TYR A 35 -8.67 12.71 -32.22
N LEU A 36 -9.64 12.54 -33.11
CA LEU A 36 -10.35 13.60 -33.80
C LEU A 36 -11.77 13.68 -33.24
N SER A 37 -12.31 14.90 -33.09
CA SER A 37 -13.72 15.14 -32.81
C SER A 37 -14.20 16.37 -33.55
N TRP A 38 -15.48 16.36 -33.93
CA TRP A 38 -16.09 17.42 -34.72
C TRP A 38 -17.58 17.58 -34.42
N THR A 39 -18.18 18.65 -34.88
CA THR A 39 -19.64 18.84 -34.86
C THR A 39 -20.26 18.12 -36.04
N ALA A 40 -21.41 17.47 -35.83
CA ALA A 40 -22.16 16.84 -36.92
C ALA A 40 -22.38 17.80 -38.10
N THR A 41 -22.28 17.27 -39.31
CA THR A 41 -22.48 18.05 -40.53
C THR A 41 -23.94 18.50 -40.68
N LYS A 42 -24.14 19.46 -41.57
CA LYS A 42 -25.45 19.93 -42.02
C LYS A 42 -25.56 19.70 -43.52
N ASP A 43 -26.78 19.72 -44.06
CA ASP A 43 -26.98 19.78 -45.50
C ASP A 43 -26.52 21.14 -46.07
N SER A 44 -26.47 21.28 -47.39
CA SER A 44 -26.01 22.48 -48.05
C SER A 44 -26.92 23.70 -47.84
N LEU A 45 -28.12 23.52 -47.29
CA LEU A 45 -29.05 24.59 -46.90
C LEU A 45 -28.96 24.93 -45.42
N GLY A 46 -28.09 24.26 -44.65
CA GLY A 46 -27.92 24.49 -43.22
C GLY A 46 -28.93 23.74 -42.32
N GLY A 47 -29.77 22.87 -42.87
CA GLY A 47 -30.64 21.98 -42.15
C GLY A 47 -29.87 20.84 -41.45
N SER A 48 -30.50 20.17 -40.46
CA SER A 48 -29.94 18.98 -39.87
C SER A 48 -30.06 17.80 -40.86
N THR A 49 -28.94 17.07 -41.07
CA THR A 49 -28.94 15.80 -41.77
C THR A 49 -29.45 14.70 -40.83
N ASP A 50 -30.09 13.67 -41.38
CA ASP A 50 -30.35 12.47 -40.60
C ASP A 50 -29.00 11.81 -40.30
N ALA A 51 -28.69 11.57 -39.01
CA ALA A 51 -27.44 10.97 -38.59
C ALA A 51 -27.25 9.56 -39.14
N ALA A 52 -28.35 8.87 -39.46
CA ALA A 52 -28.31 7.52 -40.03
C ALA A 52 -27.81 7.50 -41.49
N ASP A 53 -27.95 8.61 -42.21
CA ASP A 53 -27.54 8.73 -43.60
C ASP A 53 -26.15 9.35 -43.79
N ILE A 54 -25.45 9.71 -42.71
CA ILE A 54 -24.15 10.34 -42.79
C ILE A 54 -23.05 9.37 -42.33
N LYS A 55 -22.03 9.27 -43.19
CA LYS A 55 -20.76 8.60 -42.90
C LYS A 55 -19.63 9.62 -43.02
N TYR A 56 -18.75 9.68 -42.06
CA TYR A 56 -17.58 10.54 -42.06
C TYR A 56 -16.37 9.82 -42.60
N LEU A 57 -15.67 10.42 -43.56
CA LEU A 57 -14.44 9.94 -44.17
C LEU A 57 -13.27 10.73 -43.57
N VAL A 58 -12.28 10.03 -43.03
CA VAL A 58 -11.13 10.63 -42.33
C VAL A 58 -9.90 10.53 -43.22
N TYR A 59 -9.16 11.63 -43.35
CA TYR A 59 -7.99 11.74 -44.23
C TYR A 59 -6.74 12.17 -43.49
N GLN A 60 -5.61 11.60 -43.92
CA GLN A 60 -4.26 12.06 -43.59
C GLN A 60 -3.64 12.61 -44.88
N GLY A 61 -3.41 13.91 -44.94
CA GLY A 61 -3.11 14.55 -46.20
C GLY A 61 -4.21 14.27 -47.25
N ASP A 62 -3.84 13.68 -48.39
CA ASP A 62 -4.81 13.31 -49.43
C ASP A 62 -5.32 11.87 -49.32
N SER A 63 -4.75 11.06 -48.44
CA SER A 63 -5.11 9.65 -48.29
C SER A 63 -6.24 9.46 -47.28
N GLN A 64 -7.28 8.72 -47.65
CA GLN A 64 -8.32 8.30 -46.70
C GLN A 64 -7.74 7.20 -45.79
N VAL A 65 -7.78 7.43 -44.48
CA VAL A 65 -7.24 6.51 -43.46
C VAL A 65 -8.33 5.82 -42.64
N GLY A 66 -9.59 6.22 -42.80
CA GLY A 66 -10.68 5.56 -42.13
C GLY A 66 -12.04 6.19 -42.40
N ASN A 67 -13.06 5.62 -41.76
CA ASN A 67 -14.42 6.17 -41.78
C ASN A 67 -15.19 5.80 -40.50
N THR A 68 -16.24 6.55 -40.20
CA THR A 68 -17.09 6.35 -39.01
C THR A 68 -18.47 6.97 -39.24
N ILE A 69 -19.46 6.51 -38.49
CA ILE A 69 -20.78 7.16 -38.38
C ILE A 69 -20.85 8.11 -37.17
N SER A 70 -19.84 8.05 -36.28
CA SER A 70 -19.74 8.91 -35.11
C SER A 70 -19.08 10.24 -35.44
N THR A 71 -19.28 11.25 -34.60
CA THR A 71 -18.63 12.58 -34.71
C THR A 71 -17.22 12.61 -34.10
N SER A 72 -16.59 11.43 -34.00
CA SER A 72 -15.21 11.27 -33.56
C SER A 72 -14.55 10.04 -34.21
N TYR A 73 -13.21 10.07 -34.30
CA TYR A 73 -12.43 8.96 -34.85
C TYR A 73 -11.01 9.00 -34.30
N THR A 74 -10.42 7.82 -34.06
CA THR A 74 -9.01 7.69 -33.70
C THR A 74 -8.21 7.19 -34.89
N VAL A 75 -7.33 8.03 -35.41
CA VAL A 75 -6.33 7.65 -36.43
C VAL A 75 -5.18 6.94 -35.70
N THR A 76 -4.96 5.66 -36.03
CA THR A 76 -3.92 4.81 -35.43
C THR A 76 -2.75 4.58 -36.38
N GLY A 77 -1.65 3.97 -35.89
CA GLY A 77 -0.47 3.65 -36.70
C GLY A 77 0.39 4.86 -37.04
N LEU A 78 0.24 5.97 -36.32
CA LEU A 78 1.06 7.16 -36.48
C LEU A 78 2.38 7.01 -35.72
N THR A 79 3.42 7.67 -36.19
CA THR A 79 4.72 7.74 -35.53
C THR A 79 4.74 8.93 -34.57
N ASN A 80 5.10 8.71 -33.32
CA ASN A 80 5.31 9.78 -32.36
C ASN A 80 6.39 10.76 -32.88
N GLY A 81 6.18 12.05 -32.63
CA GLY A 81 7.08 13.12 -33.08
C GLY A 81 6.89 13.57 -34.53
N SER A 82 6.16 12.85 -35.35
CA SER A 82 5.86 13.25 -36.72
C SER A 82 4.60 14.10 -36.79
N LEU A 83 4.66 15.18 -37.59
CA LEU A 83 3.52 16.08 -37.78
C LEU A 83 2.57 15.50 -38.85
N TYR A 84 1.31 15.36 -38.51
CA TYR A 84 0.25 14.89 -39.39
C TYR A 84 -0.79 15.97 -39.63
N SER A 85 -1.24 16.10 -40.89
CA SER A 85 -2.35 16.97 -41.28
C SER A 85 -3.59 16.11 -41.49
N LEU A 86 -4.62 16.30 -40.65
CA LEU A 86 -5.80 15.44 -40.61
C LEU A 86 -7.06 16.27 -40.93
N SER A 87 -7.93 15.71 -41.77
CA SER A 87 -9.19 16.37 -42.15
C SER A 87 -10.32 15.34 -42.26
N VAL A 88 -11.54 15.82 -42.28
CA VAL A 88 -12.75 14.97 -42.34
C VAL A 88 -13.69 15.53 -43.39
N SER A 89 -14.33 14.68 -44.20
CA SER A 89 -15.48 15.02 -45.03
C SER A 89 -16.69 14.19 -44.60
N ALA A 90 -17.87 14.68 -44.87
CA ALA A 90 -19.10 13.90 -44.70
C ALA A 90 -19.57 13.37 -46.05
N GLN A 91 -20.08 12.13 -46.04
CA GLN A 91 -20.68 11.48 -47.19
C GLN A 91 -22.13 11.10 -46.85
N ASP A 92 -23.04 11.47 -47.71
CA ASP A 92 -24.40 10.97 -47.67
C ASP A 92 -24.41 9.55 -48.22
N THR A 93 -24.82 8.59 -47.39
CA THR A 93 -24.81 7.18 -47.76
C THR A 93 -25.93 6.77 -48.71
N SER A 94 -27.00 7.57 -48.80
CA SER A 94 -28.16 7.34 -49.66
C SER A 94 -27.88 7.77 -51.11
N SER A 95 -27.23 8.92 -51.28
CA SER A 95 -26.87 9.46 -52.58
C SER A 95 -25.44 9.12 -53.03
N GLY A 96 -24.54 8.79 -52.09
CA GLY A 96 -23.11 8.64 -52.31
C GLY A 96 -22.32 9.94 -52.45
N GLU A 97 -23.01 11.09 -52.36
CA GLU A 97 -22.40 12.43 -52.49
C GLU A 97 -21.48 12.72 -51.32
N THR A 98 -20.29 13.22 -51.59
CA THR A 98 -19.30 13.56 -50.57
C THR A 98 -19.05 15.06 -50.55
N GLY A 99 -19.26 15.66 -49.38
CA GLY A 99 -19.01 17.09 -49.16
C GLY A 99 -17.50 17.41 -49.14
N ALA A 100 -17.22 18.70 -49.22
CA ALA A 100 -15.85 19.19 -49.11
C ALA A 100 -15.21 18.83 -47.76
N ARG A 101 -13.89 18.66 -47.75
CA ARG A 101 -13.14 18.41 -46.51
C ARG A 101 -13.17 19.60 -45.55
N SER A 102 -13.17 19.32 -44.28
CA SER A 102 -12.95 20.34 -43.24
C SER A 102 -11.62 21.06 -43.42
N LYS A 103 -11.44 22.19 -42.74
CA LYS A 103 -10.10 22.70 -42.49
C LYS A 103 -9.29 21.60 -41.75
N ALA A 104 -8.07 21.35 -42.21
CA ALA A 104 -7.21 20.36 -41.59
C ALA A 104 -6.73 20.82 -40.19
N VAL A 105 -6.59 19.88 -39.29
CA VAL A 105 -5.91 20.07 -38.00
C VAL A 105 -4.55 19.38 -38.02
N SER A 106 -3.56 20.03 -37.43
CA SER A 106 -2.20 19.49 -37.29
C SER A 106 -2.06 18.80 -35.94
N VAL A 107 -1.62 17.54 -35.94
CA VAL A 107 -1.40 16.75 -34.73
C VAL A 107 -0.02 16.12 -34.78
N THR A 108 0.72 16.25 -33.69
CA THR A 108 1.99 15.52 -33.47
C THR A 108 1.78 14.52 -32.34
N PRO A 109 1.59 13.23 -32.65
CA PRO A 109 1.47 12.19 -31.64
C PRO A 109 2.69 12.20 -30.70
N LYS A 110 2.45 11.87 -29.44
CA LYS A 110 3.52 11.66 -28.47
C LYS A 110 3.06 10.69 -27.39
N TYR A 111 4.00 10.09 -26.68
CA TYR A 111 3.67 9.21 -25.58
C TYR A 111 2.82 9.94 -24.52
N ARG A 112 1.75 9.29 -24.04
CA ARG A 112 0.74 9.90 -23.15
C ARG A 112 0.32 8.96 -22.02
N GLY A 113 1.19 8.00 -21.66
CA GLY A 113 0.83 7.00 -20.68
C GLY A 113 -0.16 5.94 -21.23
N PRO A 114 -0.96 5.30 -20.39
CA PRO A 114 -1.12 5.50 -18.93
C PRO A 114 -0.03 4.86 -18.06
N LYS A 115 0.99 4.21 -18.66
CA LYS A 115 2.13 3.67 -17.92
C LYS A 115 3.37 4.50 -18.21
N TRP A 116 3.97 5.05 -17.16
CA TRP A 116 5.16 5.89 -17.22
C TRP A 116 6.34 5.15 -16.63
N TYR A 117 7.38 4.89 -17.43
CA TYR A 117 8.54 4.15 -16.97
C TYR A 117 9.63 5.09 -16.44
N VAL A 118 10.20 4.73 -15.28
CA VAL A 118 11.29 5.47 -14.62
C VAL A 118 12.51 4.57 -14.53
N THR A 119 13.62 5.00 -15.14
CA THR A 119 14.87 4.24 -15.07
C THR A 119 15.66 4.54 -13.79
N ALA A 120 16.35 3.53 -13.28
CA ALA A 120 17.29 3.69 -12.19
C ALA A 120 18.51 4.48 -12.67
N SER A 121 18.53 5.78 -12.41
CA SER A 121 19.66 6.64 -12.72
C SER A 121 19.80 7.75 -11.66
N ASN A 122 21.01 8.28 -11.51
CA ASN A 122 21.27 9.50 -10.75
C ASN A 122 20.97 10.77 -11.57
N GLY A 123 20.10 10.64 -12.56
CA GLY A 123 19.94 11.60 -13.63
C GLY A 123 19.43 12.97 -13.20
N SER A 124 19.71 13.95 -14.00
CA SER A 124 19.29 15.34 -13.87
C SER A 124 17.95 15.58 -14.59
N ALA A 125 17.37 16.71 -14.28
CA ALA A 125 16.11 17.33 -14.74
C ALA A 125 15.34 16.72 -15.92
N LEU A 126 14.02 16.97 -15.92
CA LEU A 126 13.08 16.72 -17.01
C LEU A 126 13.72 16.90 -18.38
N ALA A 127 13.84 15.80 -19.13
CA ALA A 127 14.03 15.93 -20.56
C ALA A 127 12.74 16.51 -21.15
N ASP A 128 12.86 17.61 -21.87
CA ASP A 128 11.72 18.24 -22.54
C ASP A 128 11.04 17.24 -23.48
N THR A 129 9.77 16.94 -23.25
CA THR A 129 8.97 16.06 -24.10
C THR A 129 8.80 16.62 -25.52
N SER A 130 9.13 17.89 -25.78
CA SER A 130 9.14 18.48 -27.11
C SER A 130 10.28 17.93 -27.97
N THR A 131 11.39 17.54 -27.34
CA THR A 131 12.56 16.98 -28.03
C THR A 131 12.58 15.45 -28.06
N ASN A 132 11.85 14.80 -27.13
CA ASN A 132 11.69 13.33 -27.11
C ASN A 132 10.20 12.98 -26.98
N PRO A 133 9.51 12.78 -28.12
CA PRO A 133 8.08 12.51 -28.11
C PRO A 133 7.71 11.14 -27.52
N ASP A 134 8.66 10.24 -27.32
CA ASP A 134 8.48 8.91 -26.73
C ASP A 134 8.87 8.87 -25.23
N LEU A 135 9.28 10.00 -24.66
CA LEU A 135 9.73 10.06 -23.27
C LEU A 135 8.63 9.57 -22.31
N GLY A 136 8.99 8.65 -21.44
CA GLY A 136 8.12 7.98 -20.48
C GLY A 136 7.62 6.61 -20.94
N GLY A 137 7.87 6.24 -22.21
CA GLY A 137 7.69 4.87 -22.68
C GLY A 137 8.79 3.93 -22.18
N PHE A 138 8.60 2.61 -22.36
CA PHE A 138 9.53 1.58 -21.89
C PHE A 138 10.96 1.77 -22.44
N ASP A 139 11.08 2.07 -23.75
CA ASP A 139 12.37 2.23 -24.42
C ASP A 139 13.01 3.62 -24.20
N ASN A 140 12.24 4.57 -23.70
CA ASN A 140 12.68 5.95 -23.40
C ASN A 140 12.16 6.39 -22.03
N PRO A 141 12.60 5.74 -20.94
CA PRO A 141 12.09 6.00 -19.61
C PRO A 141 12.50 7.39 -19.09
N ILE A 142 11.75 7.87 -18.12
CA ILE A 142 12.04 9.09 -17.37
C ILE A 142 13.13 8.80 -16.36
N ASN A 143 13.96 9.80 -16.03
CA ASN A 143 15.07 9.62 -15.10
C ASN A 143 14.68 9.75 -13.61
N HIS A 144 13.51 10.34 -13.31
CA HIS A 144 13.14 10.69 -11.93
C HIS A 144 11.66 10.43 -11.64
N LEU A 145 11.38 9.98 -10.44
CA LEU A 145 10.01 9.75 -9.98
C LEU A 145 9.18 11.03 -9.93
N THR A 146 9.73 12.15 -9.40
CA THR A 146 9.02 13.45 -9.38
C THR A 146 8.61 13.90 -10.78
N SER A 147 9.48 13.71 -11.77
CA SER A 147 9.19 14.06 -13.16
C SER A 147 8.07 13.22 -13.77
N ALA A 148 8.04 11.92 -13.44
CA ALA A 148 6.96 11.04 -13.85
C ALA A 148 5.64 11.44 -13.18
N ILE A 149 5.67 11.77 -11.89
CA ILE A 149 4.50 12.27 -11.15
C ILE A 149 3.95 13.56 -11.77
N GLU A 150 4.80 14.49 -12.19
CA GLU A 150 4.36 15.74 -12.80
C GLU A 150 3.55 15.53 -14.07
N ILE A 151 4.03 14.67 -14.97
CA ILE A 151 3.41 14.47 -16.30
C ILE A 151 2.28 13.44 -16.30
N ALA A 152 2.26 12.51 -15.35
CA ALA A 152 1.19 11.52 -15.20
C ALA A 152 -0.15 12.20 -14.91
N THR A 153 -1.25 11.55 -15.26
CA THR A 153 -2.61 11.99 -14.96
C THR A 153 -3.26 11.07 -13.93
N ALA A 154 -4.36 11.50 -13.32
CA ALA A 154 -5.07 10.68 -12.34
C ALA A 154 -5.44 9.30 -12.93
N GLY A 155 -5.14 8.24 -12.19
CA GLY A 155 -5.33 6.85 -12.60
C GLY A 155 -4.16 6.23 -13.36
N ASP A 156 -3.12 7.01 -13.70
CA ASP A 156 -1.94 6.47 -14.35
C ASP A 156 -1.07 5.63 -13.40
N THR A 157 -0.25 4.78 -14.01
CA THR A 157 0.73 3.93 -13.31
C THR A 157 2.15 4.39 -13.63
N ILE A 158 2.97 4.60 -12.61
CA ILE A 158 4.40 4.85 -12.73
C ILE A 158 5.13 3.53 -12.41
N VAL A 159 5.88 3.02 -13.39
CA VAL A 159 6.63 1.77 -13.28
C VAL A 159 8.10 2.10 -13.03
N MET A 160 8.58 1.79 -11.83
CA MET A 160 9.98 1.91 -11.44
C MET A 160 10.75 0.71 -12.01
N MET A 161 11.67 0.94 -12.93
CA MET A 161 12.48 -0.13 -13.53
C MET A 161 13.51 -0.65 -12.50
N SER A 162 14.05 -1.84 -12.75
CA SER A 162 15.04 -2.46 -11.84
C SER A 162 16.28 -1.59 -11.62
N GLY A 163 16.81 -1.64 -10.41
CA GLY A 163 17.98 -0.88 -9.97
C GLY A 163 17.69 0.08 -8.81
N THR A 164 18.66 0.93 -8.49
CA THR A 164 18.55 1.89 -7.38
C THR A 164 18.25 3.28 -7.90
N HIS A 165 17.11 3.82 -7.48
CA HIS A 165 16.65 5.18 -7.75
C HIS A 165 17.06 6.08 -6.59
N SER A 166 18.01 6.97 -6.79
CA SER A 166 18.54 7.84 -5.74
C SER A 166 18.42 9.33 -6.09
N GLY A 167 18.81 10.20 -5.16
CA GLY A 167 18.79 11.65 -5.39
C GLY A 167 17.51 12.33 -4.89
N SER A 168 17.53 13.68 -4.86
CA SER A 168 16.42 14.49 -4.30
C SER A 168 15.10 14.35 -5.06
N SER A 169 15.15 13.99 -6.33
CA SER A 169 13.95 13.81 -7.16
C SER A 169 13.27 12.44 -7.02
N ASN A 170 13.78 11.58 -6.11
CA ASN A 170 13.19 10.29 -5.79
C ASN A 170 12.85 10.18 -4.29
N ARG A 171 12.84 11.28 -3.55
CA ARG A 171 12.47 11.33 -2.12
C ARG A 171 11.79 12.65 -1.79
N GLY A 172 11.23 12.75 -0.57
CA GLY A 172 10.51 13.95 -0.13
C GLY A 172 9.25 14.23 -0.95
N ILE A 173 8.61 13.18 -1.46
CA ILE A 173 7.45 13.31 -2.36
C ILE A 173 6.20 13.46 -1.52
N ASP A 174 5.56 14.62 -1.68
CA ASP A 174 4.26 14.92 -1.07
C ASP A 174 3.16 14.77 -2.14
N PHE A 175 2.21 13.89 -1.88
CA PHE A 175 1.03 13.68 -2.72
C PHE A 175 -0.05 14.72 -2.40
N ASN A 176 0.23 15.98 -2.64
CA ASN A 176 -0.64 17.09 -2.26
C ASN A 176 -1.83 17.32 -3.20
N SER A 177 -2.25 16.35 -3.98
CA SER A 177 -3.22 16.60 -5.03
C SER A 177 -4.31 15.55 -5.14
N SER A 178 -5.41 15.94 -5.78
CA SER A 178 -6.47 15.05 -6.25
C SER A 178 -6.05 14.16 -7.44
N LYS A 179 -4.79 13.77 -7.52
CA LYS A 179 -4.22 12.98 -8.62
C LYS A 179 -3.80 11.59 -8.11
N PRO A 180 -4.74 10.64 -7.96
CA PRO A 180 -4.41 9.29 -7.58
C PRO A 180 -3.47 8.64 -8.60
N LEU A 181 -2.41 8.01 -8.12
CA LEU A 181 -1.40 7.33 -8.91
C LEU A 181 -1.06 5.97 -8.30
N ILE A 182 -0.70 5.03 -9.16
CA ILE A 182 -0.08 3.77 -8.76
C ILE A 182 1.41 3.88 -9.04
N ILE A 183 2.24 3.81 -8.00
CA ILE A 183 3.69 3.70 -8.14
C ILE A 183 4.05 2.24 -7.88
N MET A 184 4.60 1.57 -8.89
CA MET A 184 4.92 0.14 -8.77
C MET A 184 6.30 -0.19 -9.32
N GLY A 185 6.91 -1.22 -8.76
CA GLY A 185 8.07 -1.85 -9.37
C GLY A 185 7.72 -2.57 -10.67
N ASP A 186 8.69 -2.69 -11.58
CA ASP A 186 8.54 -3.52 -12.78
C ASP A 186 8.18 -4.95 -12.37
N PRO A 187 7.02 -5.49 -12.79
CA PRO A 187 6.54 -6.80 -12.36
C PRO A 187 7.41 -7.99 -12.80
N ASN A 188 8.40 -7.76 -13.66
CA ASN A 188 9.38 -8.78 -14.04
C ASN A 188 10.48 -8.99 -13.00
N TYR A 189 10.51 -8.17 -11.94
CA TYR A 189 11.52 -8.20 -10.88
C TYR A 189 10.86 -8.25 -9.51
N THR A 190 11.58 -8.77 -8.52
CA THR A 190 11.15 -8.72 -7.12
C THR A 190 11.43 -7.34 -6.52
N ALA A 191 10.75 -7.00 -5.43
CA ALA A 191 10.90 -5.71 -4.75
C ALA A 191 12.33 -5.39 -4.33
N ASP A 192 13.15 -6.40 -4.02
CA ASP A 192 14.58 -6.25 -3.68
C ASP A 192 15.43 -5.71 -4.83
N ASN A 193 14.97 -5.86 -6.06
CA ASN A 193 15.68 -5.39 -7.24
C ASN A 193 15.31 -3.96 -7.65
N ILE A 194 14.32 -3.35 -6.97
CA ILE A 194 13.78 -2.03 -7.32
C ILE A 194 13.81 -1.18 -6.06
N ILE A 195 14.83 -0.39 -5.91
CA ILE A 195 15.14 0.31 -4.67
C ILE A 195 15.00 1.82 -4.86
N ILE A 196 14.18 2.46 -4.04
CA ILE A 196 14.20 3.92 -3.88
C ILE A 196 15.05 4.21 -2.64
N ASP A 197 16.25 4.77 -2.86
CA ASP A 197 17.20 5.12 -1.80
C ASP A 197 17.10 6.61 -1.46
N ALA A 198 16.58 6.91 -0.29
CA ALA A 198 16.50 8.29 0.20
C ALA A 198 17.85 8.84 0.70
N GLY A 199 18.89 7.98 0.80
CA GLY A 199 20.24 8.38 1.17
C GLY A 199 20.38 8.91 2.59
N GLY A 200 19.47 8.58 3.51
CA GLY A 200 19.44 9.07 4.88
C GLY A 200 19.20 10.59 4.98
N LYS A 201 18.51 11.19 4.02
CA LYS A 201 18.33 12.66 3.92
C LYS A 201 16.89 13.12 4.14
N ASP A 202 15.91 12.29 3.81
CA ASP A 202 14.49 12.63 3.88
C ASP A 202 13.64 11.36 3.92
N ARG A 203 12.32 11.52 4.08
CA ARG A 203 11.33 10.47 3.81
C ARG A 203 11.23 10.16 2.32
N HIS A 204 10.60 9.05 1.99
CA HIS A 204 10.21 8.78 0.60
C HIS A 204 8.92 9.52 0.26
N PHE A 205 7.86 9.31 1.07
CA PHE A 205 6.51 9.78 0.76
C PHE A 205 5.82 10.44 1.96
N THR A 206 4.99 11.44 1.66
CA THR A 206 4.03 12.03 2.57
C THR A 206 2.64 11.98 1.94
N PHE A 207 1.67 11.43 2.70
CA PHE A 207 0.24 11.42 2.38
C PHE A 207 -0.46 12.26 3.45
N ASN A 208 -0.99 13.41 3.09
CA ASN A 208 -1.51 14.39 4.05
C ASN A 208 -2.72 15.19 3.57
N ASN A 209 -3.34 14.77 2.46
CA ASN A 209 -4.43 15.50 1.81
C ASN A 209 -5.69 14.65 1.59
N GLY A 210 -5.88 13.59 2.39
CA GLY A 210 -7.03 12.71 2.28
C GLY A 210 -6.95 11.74 1.11
N GLU A 211 -5.75 11.33 0.74
CA GLU A 211 -5.52 10.29 -0.27
C GLU A 211 -6.21 9.00 0.13
N ASP A 212 -6.98 8.43 -0.76
CA ASP A 212 -7.73 7.19 -0.53
C ASP A 212 -6.99 5.94 -1.06
N SER A 213 -7.65 4.79 -1.06
CA SER A 213 -7.11 3.51 -1.52
C SER A 213 -6.76 3.43 -3.01
N THR A 214 -7.06 4.46 -3.79
CA THR A 214 -6.65 4.57 -5.20
C THR A 214 -5.18 4.99 -5.34
N TYR A 215 -4.58 5.55 -4.27
CA TYR A 215 -3.14 5.77 -4.19
C TYR A 215 -2.44 4.50 -3.72
N GLN A 216 -1.60 3.91 -4.56
CA GLN A 216 -0.97 2.63 -4.27
C GLN A 216 0.54 2.65 -4.50
N ILE A 217 1.27 2.02 -3.59
CA ILE A 217 2.71 1.75 -3.72
C ILE A 217 2.88 0.22 -3.73
N ILE A 218 3.51 -0.32 -4.78
CA ILE A 218 3.49 -1.76 -5.03
C ILE A 218 4.88 -2.29 -5.43
N GLY A 219 5.35 -3.36 -4.79
CA GLY A 219 6.44 -4.21 -5.28
C GLY A 219 7.80 -3.51 -5.43
N LEU A 220 8.20 -2.69 -4.46
CA LEU A 220 9.49 -2.00 -4.45
C LEU A 220 10.03 -1.86 -3.02
N THR A 221 11.30 -1.51 -2.90
CA THR A 221 11.98 -1.27 -1.63
C THR A 221 12.14 0.24 -1.37
N LEU A 222 11.65 0.70 -0.21
CA LEU A 222 11.87 2.02 0.33
C LEU A 222 13.02 1.94 1.35
N TYR A 223 14.21 2.35 0.91
CA TYR A 223 15.47 2.14 1.63
C TYR A 223 16.07 3.42 2.17
N ASN A 224 16.61 3.34 3.41
CA ASN A 224 17.46 4.37 3.99
C ASN A 224 16.79 5.76 4.04
N GLY A 225 15.47 5.77 4.32
CA GLY A 225 14.74 7.00 4.63
C GLY A 225 15.09 7.48 6.03
N LYS A 226 15.11 8.80 6.25
CA LYS A 226 15.42 9.36 7.56
C LYS A 226 14.65 10.64 7.83
N THR A 227 14.12 10.75 9.05
CA THR A 227 13.60 12.02 9.55
C THR A 227 14.26 12.43 10.86
N THR A 228 14.42 13.73 11.04
CA THR A 228 14.81 14.38 12.31
C THR A 228 13.68 15.24 12.87
N GLU A 229 12.55 15.32 12.12
CA GLU A 229 11.37 16.10 12.51
C GLU A 229 10.10 15.30 12.19
N GLY A 230 9.18 15.22 13.14
CA GLY A 230 7.95 14.43 13.01
C GLY A 230 8.17 12.92 12.96
N GLY A 231 7.15 12.15 12.59
CA GLY A 231 7.17 10.69 12.56
C GLY A 231 7.46 10.10 11.18
N GLY A 232 7.82 8.81 11.15
CA GLY A 232 8.00 8.03 9.93
C GLY A 232 9.27 8.33 9.15
N GLY A 233 10.32 7.54 9.34
CA GLY A 233 11.58 7.72 8.60
C GLY A 233 11.45 7.49 7.08
N SER A 234 10.45 6.73 6.66
CA SER A 234 10.16 6.46 5.25
C SER A 234 8.87 7.14 4.78
N VAL A 235 7.77 6.96 5.52
CA VAL A 235 6.44 7.42 5.10
C VAL A 235 5.69 8.03 6.28
N THR A 236 5.07 9.19 6.04
CA THR A 236 4.11 9.82 6.94
C THR A 236 2.72 9.81 6.30
N ILE A 237 1.70 9.39 7.06
CA ILE A 237 0.30 9.29 6.61
C ILE A 237 -0.56 10.00 7.65
N THR A 238 -1.23 11.07 7.25
CA THR A 238 -2.01 11.93 8.14
C THR A 238 -3.23 12.53 7.43
N ASN A 239 -4.07 13.27 8.16
CA ASN A 239 -5.20 14.02 7.61
C ASN A 239 -6.20 13.15 6.83
N SER A 240 -6.61 12.01 7.41
CA SER A 240 -7.56 11.07 6.83
C SER A 240 -7.09 10.41 5.52
N SER A 241 -5.78 10.30 5.33
CA SER A 241 -5.20 9.61 4.18
C SER A 241 -5.16 8.09 4.42
N SER A 242 -5.47 7.31 3.39
CA SER A 242 -5.62 5.86 3.49
C SER A 242 -5.05 5.14 2.26
N PRO A 243 -3.78 5.38 1.91
CA PRO A 243 -3.13 4.73 0.77
C PRO A 243 -2.95 3.22 1.01
N VAL A 244 -2.68 2.50 -0.07
CA VAL A 244 -2.46 1.05 -0.04
C VAL A 244 -1.02 0.71 -0.41
N PHE A 245 -0.39 -0.13 0.41
CA PHE A 245 0.94 -0.67 0.17
C PHE A 245 0.84 -2.18 -0.05
N LYS A 246 1.44 -2.68 -1.15
CA LYS A 246 1.44 -4.11 -1.48
C LYS A 246 2.85 -4.58 -1.84
N HIS A 247 3.32 -5.64 -1.20
CA HIS A 247 4.67 -6.20 -1.46
C HIS A 247 5.79 -5.14 -1.38
N VAL A 248 5.65 -4.16 -0.47
CA VAL A 248 6.66 -3.12 -0.26
C VAL A 248 7.62 -3.54 0.85
N ILE A 249 8.91 -3.34 0.62
CA ILE A 249 9.95 -3.55 1.63
C ILE A 249 10.35 -2.19 2.19
N PHE A 250 10.03 -1.93 3.46
CA PHE A 250 10.53 -0.78 4.21
C PHE A 250 11.82 -1.20 4.91
N LYS A 251 12.96 -0.74 4.42
CA LYS A 251 14.25 -1.25 4.86
C LYS A 251 15.19 -0.17 5.39
N ASP A 252 15.76 -0.40 6.58
CA ASP A 252 16.78 0.44 7.21
C ASP A 252 16.38 1.93 7.30
N ASN A 253 15.10 2.22 7.52
CA ASN A 253 14.60 3.58 7.70
C ASN A 253 14.71 4.01 9.16
N THR A 254 14.97 5.29 9.41
CA THR A 254 15.25 5.78 10.75
C THR A 254 14.47 7.05 11.09
N ASN A 255 13.83 7.05 12.25
CA ASN A 255 13.30 8.23 12.89
C ASN A 255 14.19 8.60 14.08
N SER A 256 14.82 9.79 14.03
CA SER A 256 15.62 10.36 15.10
C SER A 256 15.14 11.76 15.53
N SER A 257 13.84 12.07 15.32
CA SER A 257 13.23 13.33 15.75
C SER A 257 13.27 13.46 17.28
N GLU A 258 13.23 14.69 17.79
CA GLU A 258 13.24 14.96 19.23
C GLU A 258 11.83 14.88 19.87
N GLY A 259 10.78 14.78 19.07
CA GLY A 259 9.39 14.71 19.52
C GLY A 259 8.95 13.32 19.99
N TRP A 260 7.68 13.21 20.34
CA TRP A 260 7.03 11.95 20.71
C TRP A 260 6.51 11.16 19.50
N GLU A 261 6.83 11.63 18.28
CA GLU A 261 6.43 11.00 17.03
C GLU A 261 7.31 9.78 16.75
N GLY A 262 6.68 8.61 16.62
CA GLY A 262 7.34 7.33 16.41
C GLY A 262 7.44 6.90 14.95
N GLY A 263 7.59 5.59 14.77
CA GLY A 263 7.66 4.94 13.46
C GLY A 263 9.01 5.08 12.79
N GLY A 264 9.86 4.08 12.92
CA GLY A 264 11.15 4.06 12.21
C GLY A 264 10.99 4.08 10.70
N ALA A 265 10.00 3.34 10.19
CA ALA A 265 9.59 3.41 8.79
C ALA A 265 8.33 4.25 8.59
N VAL A 266 7.23 3.92 9.26
CA VAL A 266 5.90 4.49 8.94
C VAL A 266 5.25 5.10 10.18
N TYR A 267 4.66 6.28 9.99
CA TYR A 267 3.90 7.03 10.97
C TYR A 267 2.49 7.28 10.45
N VAL A 268 1.46 6.86 11.20
CA VAL A 268 0.05 6.97 10.81
C VAL A 268 -0.72 7.68 11.90
N VAL A 269 -1.35 8.82 11.57
CA VAL A 269 -2.10 9.62 12.54
C VAL A 269 -3.33 10.28 11.92
N SER A 270 -4.12 10.96 12.74
CA SER A 270 -5.19 11.87 12.31
C SER A 270 -6.22 11.20 11.39
N ASN A 271 -6.90 10.17 11.88
CA ASN A 271 -7.96 9.44 11.19
C ASN A 271 -7.54 8.76 9.87
N SER A 272 -6.27 8.40 9.76
CA SER A 272 -5.71 7.77 8.56
C SER A 272 -5.67 6.25 8.71
N ASN A 273 -6.21 5.52 7.73
CA ASN A 273 -6.36 4.06 7.80
C ASN A 273 -5.76 3.37 6.57
N PRO A 274 -4.44 3.41 6.39
CA PRO A 274 -3.78 2.70 5.30
C PRO A 274 -3.90 1.18 5.44
N SER A 275 -3.70 0.48 4.33
CA SER A 275 -3.64 -0.98 4.32
C SER A 275 -2.30 -1.46 3.79
N PHE A 276 -1.74 -2.46 4.45
CA PHE A 276 -0.47 -3.08 4.13
C PHE A 276 -0.67 -4.57 3.84
N TYR A 277 -0.42 -4.98 2.60
CA TYR A 277 -0.56 -6.37 2.16
C TYR A 277 0.80 -6.94 1.79
N TYR A 278 1.22 -8.00 2.43
CA TYR A 278 2.47 -8.72 2.16
C TYR A 278 3.70 -7.81 2.17
N CYS A 279 3.69 -6.81 3.06
CA CYS A 279 4.81 -5.88 3.21
C CYS A 279 5.85 -6.40 4.19
N THR A 280 7.09 -6.00 4.01
CA THR A 280 8.20 -6.31 4.92
C THR A 280 8.75 -5.04 5.56
N PHE A 281 8.82 -5.02 6.89
CA PHE A 281 9.47 -3.98 7.67
C PHE A 281 10.77 -4.56 8.24
N ASP A 282 11.91 -4.24 7.67
CA ASP A 282 13.22 -4.83 8.00
C ASP A 282 14.24 -3.80 8.45
N GLY A 283 14.75 -3.92 9.65
CA GLY A 283 15.86 -3.10 10.15
C GLY A 283 15.50 -1.64 10.41
N ASN A 284 14.22 -1.28 10.49
CA ASN A 284 13.81 0.10 10.74
C ASN A 284 14.01 0.48 12.21
N ALA A 285 14.29 1.76 12.49
CA ALA A 285 14.64 2.16 13.84
C ALA A 285 14.03 3.50 14.27
N VAL A 286 13.62 3.56 15.55
CA VAL A 286 13.48 4.80 16.29
C VAL A 286 14.64 4.92 17.26
N ASP A 287 15.46 5.96 17.11
CA ASP A 287 16.69 6.18 17.88
C ASP A 287 16.64 7.49 18.66
N ARG A 288 16.51 7.38 19.97
CA ARG A 288 16.47 8.48 20.94
C ARG A 288 17.67 8.43 21.91
N THR A 289 18.83 8.03 21.41
CA THR A 289 20.04 7.85 22.25
C THR A 289 20.99 9.04 22.22
N SER A 290 20.70 10.10 21.45
CA SER A 290 21.50 11.33 21.49
C SER A 290 21.48 11.95 22.90
N ALA A 291 22.58 12.58 23.30
CA ALA A 291 22.76 13.09 24.66
C ALA A 291 21.68 14.11 25.10
N ASP A 292 21.10 14.82 24.13
CA ASP A 292 20.08 15.85 24.38
C ASP A 292 18.65 15.31 24.27
N ASN A 293 18.47 14.06 23.86
CA ASN A 293 17.15 13.47 23.67
C ASN A 293 16.72 12.62 24.87
N ASN A 294 15.80 13.16 25.66
CA ASN A 294 15.21 12.50 26.83
C ASN A 294 13.78 11.96 26.53
N ASN A 295 13.43 11.73 25.28
CA ASN A 295 12.11 11.26 24.90
C ASN A 295 12.05 9.73 24.76
N GLU A 296 10.86 9.18 24.89
CA GLU A 296 10.59 7.77 24.65
C GLU A 296 10.79 7.41 23.19
N ALA A 297 11.33 6.22 22.90
CA ALA A 297 11.34 5.66 21.56
C ALA A 297 10.13 4.73 21.37
N ILE A 298 9.40 4.90 20.28
CA ILE A 298 8.13 4.21 20.05
C ILE A 298 7.95 3.72 18.63
N GLY A 299 7.61 2.43 18.45
CA GLY A 299 7.32 1.80 17.16
C GLY A 299 8.49 1.75 16.19
N GLY A 300 9.42 0.79 16.37
CA GLY A 300 10.64 0.70 15.55
C GLY A 300 10.37 0.54 14.05
N GLY A 301 9.35 -0.21 13.68
CA GLY A 301 8.84 -0.28 12.31
C GLY A 301 7.75 0.75 12.06
N ILE A 302 6.66 0.67 12.82
CA ILE A 302 5.46 1.49 12.61
C ILE A 302 4.89 2.06 13.91
N PHE A 303 4.35 3.26 13.83
CA PHE A 303 3.61 3.92 14.89
C PHE A 303 2.23 4.36 14.38
N LEU A 304 1.19 4.00 15.13
CA LEU A 304 -0.20 4.39 14.89
C LEU A 304 -0.69 5.24 16.06
N GLN A 305 -1.25 6.42 15.77
CA GLN A 305 -1.90 7.26 16.77
C GLN A 305 -3.12 7.95 16.22
N ASN A 306 -4.26 7.84 16.94
CA ASN A 306 -5.50 8.50 16.54
C ASN A 306 -5.87 8.23 15.07
N SER A 307 -5.64 6.99 14.61
CA SER A 307 -5.84 6.62 13.22
C SER A 307 -7.29 6.25 12.88
N SER A 308 -8.14 6.10 13.90
CA SER A 308 -9.53 5.69 13.72
C SER A 308 -10.49 6.76 14.23
N ASN A 309 -11.65 6.94 13.57
CA ASN A 309 -12.72 7.83 14.01
C ASN A 309 -14.08 7.12 14.19
N ASN A 310 -14.12 5.81 14.02
CA ASN A 310 -15.28 4.96 14.28
C ASN A 310 -14.87 3.49 14.46
N SER A 311 -15.80 2.65 14.91
CA SER A 311 -15.56 1.23 15.22
C SER A 311 -15.23 0.34 14.04
N SER A 312 -15.43 0.78 12.80
CA SER A 312 -15.16 0.00 11.59
C SER A 312 -13.87 0.38 10.85
N GLN A 313 -13.11 1.34 11.36
CA GLN A 313 -11.85 1.77 10.78
C GLN A 313 -10.68 1.12 11.48
N PHE A 314 -9.95 0.31 10.75
CA PHE A 314 -8.73 -0.35 11.21
C PHE A 314 -7.58 -0.06 10.26
N VAL A 315 -6.37 0.11 10.80
CA VAL A 315 -5.16 -0.02 10.00
C VAL A 315 -4.89 -1.50 9.81
N LEU A 316 -4.89 -1.95 8.56
CA LEU A 316 -4.78 -3.37 8.23
C LEU A 316 -3.34 -3.76 7.87
N PHE A 317 -2.87 -4.83 8.50
CA PHE A 317 -1.65 -5.54 8.14
C PHE A 317 -2.01 -7.00 7.85
N GLU A 318 -1.92 -7.41 6.60
CA GLU A 318 -2.20 -8.78 6.19
C GLU A 318 -0.97 -9.40 5.50
N GLY A 319 -0.52 -10.55 6.00
CA GLY A 319 0.64 -11.25 5.48
C GLY A 319 1.96 -10.48 5.63
N CYS A 320 2.05 -9.56 6.61
CA CYS A 320 3.22 -8.70 6.75
C CYS A 320 4.32 -9.32 7.63
N ILE A 321 5.57 -9.01 7.29
CA ILE A 321 6.76 -9.44 8.03
C ILE A 321 7.40 -8.23 8.71
N PHE A 322 7.55 -8.30 10.03
CA PHE A 322 8.27 -7.31 10.83
C PHE A 322 9.50 -7.96 11.44
N LYS A 323 10.68 -7.61 10.97
CA LYS A 323 11.92 -8.22 11.42
C LYS A 323 13.03 -7.21 11.69
N ASN A 324 13.86 -7.49 12.68
CA ASN A 324 15.04 -6.70 13.01
C ASN A 324 14.76 -5.22 13.32
N ASN A 325 13.48 -4.82 13.54
CA ASN A 325 13.16 -3.43 13.85
C ASN A 325 13.54 -3.10 15.30
N VAL A 326 13.93 -1.86 15.56
CA VAL A 326 14.51 -1.47 16.85
C VAL A 326 13.91 -0.16 17.36
N THR A 327 13.48 -0.17 18.62
CA THR A 327 13.28 1.07 19.39
C THR A 327 14.36 1.18 20.45
N LYS A 328 15.04 2.32 20.54
CA LYS A 328 16.07 2.54 21.54
C LYS A 328 16.07 3.96 22.08
N SER A 329 16.16 4.08 23.42
CA SER A 329 16.11 5.36 24.14
C SER A 329 16.93 5.32 25.42
N ASN A 330 17.37 6.50 25.87
CA ASN A 330 17.88 6.71 27.23
C ASN A 330 16.74 6.78 28.25
N GLN A 331 15.49 6.84 27.82
CA GLN A 331 14.27 6.73 28.59
C GLN A 331 13.54 5.40 28.27
N SER A 332 12.22 5.35 28.39
CA SER A 332 11.47 4.16 28.04
C SER A 332 11.44 3.93 26.53
N ALA A 333 11.29 2.67 26.14
CA ALA A 333 11.14 2.27 24.74
C ALA A 333 9.97 1.28 24.63
N LYS A 334 9.19 1.39 23.53
CA LYS A 334 7.92 0.68 23.37
C LYS A 334 7.74 0.19 21.93
N GLY A 335 7.34 -1.08 21.77
CA GLY A 335 7.03 -1.68 20.47
C GLY A 335 8.22 -1.76 19.52
N GLY A 336 8.97 -2.85 19.57
CA GLY A 336 10.15 -3.04 18.71
C GLY A 336 9.80 -3.00 17.22
N ALA A 337 8.69 -3.63 16.84
CA ALA A 337 8.13 -3.55 15.50
C ALA A 337 7.00 -2.52 15.39
N ALA A 338 6.00 -2.61 16.27
CA ALA A 338 4.79 -1.79 16.17
C ALA A 338 4.38 -1.19 17.51
N PHE A 339 3.95 0.07 17.49
CA PHE A 339 3.25 0.70 18.59
C PHE A 339 1.90 1.25 18.12
N VAL A 340 0.83 0.78 18.77
CA VAL A 340 -0.57 1.18 18.50
C VAL A 340 -1.07 1.98 19.70
N PHE A 341 -1.39 3.24 19.50
CA PHE A 341 -1.88 4.14 20.55
C PHE A 341 -3.18 4.81 20.13
N GLU A 342 -4.22 4.67 20.96
CA GLU A 342 -5.55 5.24 20.67
C GLU A 342 -5.99 5.01 19.20
N SER A 343 -5.75 3.80 18.70
CA SER A 343 -5.99 3.39 17.31
C SER A 343 -6.49 1.97 17.27
N GLN A 344 -7.18 1.60 16.20
CA GLN A 344 -7.58 0.23 15.94
C GLN A 344 -6.68 -0.36 14.85
N ALA A 345 -6.22 -1.60 15.05
CA ALA A 345 -5.39 -2.29 14.08
C ALA A 345 -5.72 -3.78 13.98
N GLU A 346 -5.51 -4.34 12.79
CA GLU A 346 -5.62 -5.77 12.51
C GLU A 346 -4.26 -6.28 11.99
N PHE A 347 -3.70 -7.25 12.70
CA PHE A 347 -2.53 -8.00 12.28
C PHE A 347 -2.96 -9.43 11.97
N LEU A 348 -3.11 -9.73 10.69
CA LEU A 348 -3.61 -11.00 10.17
C LEU A 348 -2.48 -11.72 9.44
N ASN A 349 -2.21 -12.96 9.79
CA ASN A 349 -1.10 -13.76 9.22
C ASN A 349 0.26 -13.04 9.25
N CYS A 350 0.56 -12.30 10.30
CA CYS A 350 1.81 -11.54 10.38
C CYS A 350 2.91 -12.32 11.09
N LEU A 351 4.14 -12.07 10.67
CA LEU A 351 5.35 -12.63 11.30
C LEU A 351 6.17 -11.50 11.93
N PHE A 352 6.40 -11.60 13.24
CA PHE A 352 7.23 -10.67 13.99
C PHE A 352 8.43 -11.41 14.57
N TYR A 353 9.65 -11.14 14.11
CA TYR A 353 10.80 -11.80 14.65
C TYR A 353 12.05 -10.92 14.75
N ASN A 354 12.87 -11.20 15.76
CA ASN A 354 14.11 -10.48 16.03
C ASN A 354 13.92 -8.97 16.22
N ASN A 355 12.71 -8.47 16.52
CA ASN A 355 12.52 -7.08 16.85
C ASN A 355 12.98 -6.80 18.29
N THR A 356 13.51 -5.61 18.53
CA THR A 356 14.13 -5.29 19.83
C THR A 356 13.67 -3.95 20.37
N VAL A 357 13.30 -3.95 21.63
CA VAL A 357 13.10 -2.76 22.45
C VAL A 357 14.26 -2.61 23.39
N TYR A 358 14.91 -1.45 23.39
CA TYR A 358 16.02 -1.14 24.28
C TYR A 358 15.77 0.20 25.01
N GLY A 359 15.23 0.13 26.22
CA GLY A 359 15.02 1.26 27.11
C GLY A 359 16.20 1.50 28.04
N ASP A 360 16.29 2.69 28.64
CA ASP A 360 17.33 3.06 29.61
C ASP A 360 18.75 2.63 29.18
N ILE A 361 19.13 2.92 27.94
CA ILE A 361 20.44 2.46 27.39
C ILE A 361 21.60 2.92 28.26
N SER A 362 21.52 4.11 28.84
CA SER A 362 22.54 4.64 29.75
C SER A 362 22.62 3.92 31.09
N GLY A 363 21.56 3.16 31.46
CA GLY A 363 21.43 2.51 32.76
C GLY A 363 21.22 3.48 33.94
N THR A 364 20.79 4.69 33.68
CA THR A 364 20.69 5.77 34.67
C THR A 364 19.27 6.23 34.99
N SER A 365 18.33 6.00 34.08
CA SER A 365 16.95 6.49 34.21
C SER A 365 16.02 5.51 34.90
N ASN A 366 16.38 4.23 34.99
CA ASN A 366 15.52 3.15 35.50
C ASN A 366 14.20 3.02 34.74
N SER A 367 14.18 3.46 33.48
CA SER A 367 13.02 3.50 32.62
C SER A 367 12.74 2.14 31.96
N PRO A 368 11.44 1.78 31.79
CA PRO A 368 11.08 0.44 31.32
C PRO A 368 11.16 0.25 29.80
N ALA A 369 11.18 -1.02 29.39
CA ALA A 369 11.08 -1.48 28.02
C ALA A 369 9.82 -2.36 27.85
N TYR A 370 9.02 -2.13 26.80
CA TYR A 370 7.72 -2.78 26.63
C TYR A 370 7.49 -3.28 25.20
N GLY A 371 6.91 -4.48 25.06
CA GLY A 371 6.44 -5.04 23.81
C GLY A 371 7.57 -5.27 22.80
N GLY A 372 8.29 -6.37 22.94
CA GLY A 372 9.45 -6.68 22.06
C GLY A 372 9.09 -6.68 20.58
N ALA A 373 7.92 -7.21 20.22
CA ALA A 373 7.34 -7.04 18.89
C ALA A 373 6.31 -5.90 18.90
N ILE A 374 5.22 -6.05 19.64
CA ILE A 374 4.07 -5.15 19.59
C ILE A 374 3.80 -4.54 20.97
N TYR A 375 3.57 -3.26 21.04
CA TYR A 375 2.98 -2.57 22.16
C TYR A 375 1.65 -1.91 21.74
N VAL A 376 0.57 -2.24 22.44
CA VAL A 376 -0.74 -1.65 22.25
C VAL A 376 -1.11 -0.87 23.50
N GLN A 377 -1.53 0.38 23.35
CA GLN A 377 -1.98 1.22 24.45
C GLN A 377 -3.32 1.86 24.12
N ALA A 378 -4.33 1.56 24.93
CA ALA A 378 -5.66 2.11 24.81
C ALA A 378 -6.23 2.03 23.37
N PRO A 379 -6.39 0.83 22.76
CA PRO A 379 -6.93 0.72 21.41
C PRO A 379 -8.33 1.36 21.37
N GLY A 380 -8.57 2.23 20.39
CA GLY A 380 -9.80 2.98 20.34
C GLY A 380 -9.92 3.95 19.19
N TYR A 381 -10.97 4.77 19.26
CA TYR A 381 -11.23 5.82 18.29
C TYR A 381 -11.89 7.02 18.96
N TYR A 382 -11.73 8.20 18.37
CA TYR A 382 -12.45 9.40 18.83
C TYR A 382 -13.84 9.46 18.17
N SER A 383 -14.89 9.38 18.99
CA SER A 383 -16.28 9.49 18.53
C SER A 383 -16.71 10.96 18.47
N ASN A 384 -16.91 11.47 17.25
CA ASN A 384 -17.43 12.84 17.07
C ASN A 384 -18.86 13.00 17.63
N SER A 385 -19.68 11.94 17.59
CA SER A 385 -21.05 11.98 18.12
C SER A 385 -21.10 12.03 19.64
N GLU A 386 -20.14 11.42 20.31
CA GLU A 386 -20.03 11.40 21.77
C GLU A 386 -19.07 12.48 22.29
N ASN A 387 -18.31 13.11 21.41
CA ASN A 387 -17.24 14.06 21.71
C ASN A 387 -16.27 13.50 22.75
N SER A 388 -15.93 12.22 22.63
CA SER A 388 -15.08 11.49 23.59
C SER A 388 -14.33 10.33 22.93
N TRP A 389 -13.28 9.87 23.60
CA TRP A 389 -12.60 8.63 23.26
C TRP A 389 -13.45 7.42 23.67
N VAL A 390 -13.63 6.49 22.73
CA VAL A 390 -14.34 5.22 22.90
C VAL A 390 -13.34 4.08 22.76
N GLY A 391 -13.41 3.09 23.62
CA GLY A 391 -12.64 1.87 23.52
C GLY A 391 -12.97 1.14 22.21
N GLY A 392 -11.94 0.80 21.46
CA GLY A 392 -12.02 0.06 20.20
C GLY A 392 -11.39 -1.30 20.32
N SER A 393 -10.84 -1.79 19.22
CA SER A 393 -10.37 -3.16 19.11
C SER A 393 -8.97 -3.25 18.54
N ILE A 394 -8.27 -4.28 19.01
CA ILE A 394 -7.04 -4.78 18.38
C ILE A 394 -7.25 -6.25 18.01
N LYS A 395 -6.84 -6.65 16.81
CA LYS A 395 -6.91 -8.03 16.36
C LYS A 395 -5.52 -8.52 15.98
N ILE A 396 -5.10 -9.63 16.56
CA ILE A 396 -3.86 -10.33 16.23
C ILE A 396 -4.26 -11.79 16.03
N ILE A 397 -4.36 -12.21 14.78
CA ILE A 397 -4.96 -13.48 14.41
C ILE A 397 -4.01 -14.24 13.47
N ASN A 398 -3.84 -15.54 13.72
CA ASN A 398 -2.97 -16.40 12.90
C ASN A 398 -1.58 -15.80 12.69
N SER A 399 -0.99 -15.21 13.72
CA SER A 399 0.30 -14.53 13.62
C SER A 399 1.37 -15.27 14.45
N THR A 400 2.62 -15.08 14.05
CA THR A 400 3.78 -15.68 14.75
C THR A 400 4.67 -14.55 15.30
N LEU A 401 4.85 -14.53 16.62
CA LEU A 401 5.70 -13.57 17.33
C LEU A 401 6.88 -14.35 17.97
N ALA A 402 8.03 -14.35 17.31
CA ALA A 402 9.13 -15.21 17.70
C ALA A 402 10.47 -14.48 17.85
N ASN A 403 11.25 -14.84 18.86
CA ASN A 403 12.60 -14.34 19.07
C ASN A 403 12.71 -12.81 19.21
N ASN A 404 11.63 -12.10 19.56
CA ASN A 404 11.67 -10.67 19.84
C ASN A 404 12.28 -10.43 21.24
N LYS A 405 12.72 -9.20 21.50
CA LYS A 405 13.48 -8.93 22.71
C LYS A 405 13.10 -7.60 23.36
N VAL A 406 12.94 -7.63 24.68
CA VAL A 406 12.94 -6.43 25.52
C VAL A 406 14.22 -6.40 26.35
N LYS A 407 14.81 -5.20 26.50
CA LYS A 407 16.06 -5.02 27.21
C LYS A 407 16.15 -3.65 27.84
N THR A 408 16.75 -3.56 29.04
CA THR A 408 17.14 -2.29 29.67
C THR A 408 18.64 -2.27 29.94
N GLY A 409 19.24 -1.07 29.95
CA GLY A 409 20.66 -0.89 30.22
C GLY A 409 21.07 -1.19 31.65
N SER A 410 20.15 -1.01 32.60
CA SER A 410 20.38 -1.25 34.03
C SER A 410 20.44 -2.72 34.44
N ASN A 411 20.25 -3.66 33.49
CA ASN A 411 20.07 -5.10 33.78
C ASN A 411 18.97 -5.39 34.83
N ASN A 412 18.05 -4.46 35.00
CA ASN A 412 16.95 -4.59 35.93
C ASN A 412 15.73 -5.20 35.21
N SER A 413 15.64 -6.51 35.17
CA SER A 413 14.55 -7.26 34.52
C SER A 413 13.15 -6.95 35.08
N TYR A 414 13.05 -6.25 36.20
CA TYR A 414 11.76 -5.79 36.74
C TYR A 414 11.10 -4.68 35.90
N ASN A 415 11.82 -4.10 34.95
CA ASN A 415 11.33 -3.06 34.06
C ASN A 415 11.21 -3.55 32.60
N GLU A 416 11.13 -4.87 32.37
CA GLU A 416 11.05 -5.48 31.05
C GLU A 416 9.76 -6.29 30.94
N TYR A 417 8.81 -5.83 30.12
CA TYR A 417 7.46 -6.39 30.05
C TYR A 417 7.04 -6.74 28.63
N GLY A 418 6.34 -7.89 28.48
CA GLY A 418 5.78 -8.34 27.21
C GLY A 418 6.85 -8.56 26.14
N SER A 419 7.73 -9.56 26.31
CA SER A 419 8.83 -9.80 25.38
C SER A 419 8.34 -10.08 23.94
N GLY A 420 7.15 -10.65 23.79
CA GLY A 420 6.42 -10.75 22.52
C GLY A 420 5.48 -9.56 22.36
N VAL A 421 4.45 -9.48 23.18
CA VAL A 421 3.41 -8.45 23.08
C VAL A 421 3.03 -7.86 24.43
N PHE A 422 2.81 -6.56 24.45
CA PHE A 422 2.28 -5.83 25.62
C PHE A 422 0.96 -5.16 25.24
N LEU A 423 -0.08 -5.42 26.03
CA LEU A 423 -1.45 -4.95 25.82
C LEU A 423 -1.90 -4.13 27.03
N ASP A 424 -2.14 -2.84 26.85
CA ASP A 424 -2.50 -1.90 27.89
C ASP A 424 -3.88 -1.27 27.65
N SER A 425 -4.80 -1.45 28.61
CA SER A 425 -6.13 -0.84 28.59
C SER A 425 -6.17 0.40 29.47
N TRP A 426 -6.90 1.43 29.03
CA TRP A 426 -7.20 2.61 29.85
C TRP A 426 -8.59 2.55 30.50
N GLY A 427 -9.26 1.39 30.43
CA GLY A 427 -10.58 1.19 31.04
C GLY A 427 -11.73 1.83 30.29
N ARG A 428 -11.58 1.95 28.97
CA ARG A 428 -12.59 2.47 28.04
C ARG A 428 -13.42 1.36 27.38
N ASN A 429 -13.41 0.16 27.97
CA ASN A 429 -14.10 -1.01 27.42
C ASN A 429 -13.46 -1.52 26.12
N GLU A 430 -12.14 -1.41 26.01
CA GLU A 430 -11.34 -1.88 24.89
C GLU A 430 -11.47 -3.40 24.69
N LYS A 431 -11.28 -3.88 23.45
CA LYS A 431 -11.38 -5.29 23.13
C LYS A 431 -10.12 -5.80 22.44
N VAL A 432 -9.82 -7.08 22.66
CA VAL A 432 -8.74 -7.77 21.97
C VAL A 432 -9.22 -9.13 21.48
N TRP A 433 -8.95 -9.42 20.19
CA TRP A 433 -9.00 -10.75 19.61
C TRP A 433 -7.55 -11.23 19.40
N PHE A 434 -7.22 -12.30 20.07
CA PHE A 434 -5.89 -12.86 20.04
C PHE A 434 -6.01 -14.40 20.00
N PHE A 435 -6.10 -14.96 18.78
CA PHE A 435 -6.29 -16.39 18.62
C PHE A 435 -5.52 -16.96 17.43
N ASN A 436 -5.25 -18.25 17.46
CA ASN A 436 -4.41 -18.98 16.52
C ASN A 436 -2.97 -18.40 16.40
N ASN A 437 -2.41 -17.84 17.46
CA ASN A 437 -1.08 -17.23 17.41
C ASN A 437 -0.02 -18.14 18.00
N ILE A 438 1.22 -18.00 17.51
CA ILE A 438 2.42 -18.56 18.13
C ILE A 438 3.20 -17.42 18.77
N VAL A 439 3.45 -17.50 20.09
CA VAL A 439 4.30 -16.56 20.83
C VAL A 439 5.43 -17.35 21.49
N TRP A 440 6.60 -17.36 20.84
CA TRP A 440 7.63 -18.33 21.16
C TRP A 440 9.06 -17.77 21.09
N GLY A 441 9.89 -18.09 22.06
CA GLY A 441 11.31 -17.72 22.04
C GLY A 441 11.60 -16.25 22.30
N ASN A 442 10.60 -15.43 22.67
CA ASN A 442 10.82 -14.03 22.98
C ASN A 442 11.57 -13.89 24.33
N LEU A 443 12.50 -12.94 24.43
CA LEU A 443 13.46 -12.87 25.51
C LEU A 443 13.44 -11.52 26.23
N ASN A 444 13.63 -11.57 27.56
CA ASN A 444 14.00 -10.38 28.32
C ASN A 444 15.51 -10.09 28.22
N GLY A 445 15.99 -9.02 28.84
CA GLY A 445 17.39 -8.61 28.80
C GLY A 445 18.38 -9.60 29.39
N LYS A 446 17.92 -10.51 30.26
CA LYS A 446 18.72 -11.61 30.82
C LYS A 446 18.75 -12.84 29.91
N GLY A 447 18.01 -12.83 28.81
CA GLY A 447 17.86 -13.99 27.94
C GLY A 447 16.86 -15.03 28.46
N GLU A 448 16.00 -14.66 29.38
CA GLU A 448 14.93 -15.51 29.92
C GLU A 448 13.69 -15.41 29.04
N LYS A 449 12.95 -16.50 28.92
CA LYS A 449 11.72 -16.62 28.13
C LYS A 449 10.48 -16.22 28.95
N ALA A 450 10.59 -15.17 29.76
CA ALA A 450 9.54 -14.67 30.62
C ALA A 450 8.70 -13.60 29.93
N ASN A 451 7.45 -13.44 30.41
CA ASN A 451 6.56 -12.36 29.95
C ASN A 451 6.37 -12.34 28.42
N GLN A 452 6.04 -13.50 27.83
CA GLN A 452 5.75 -13.58 26.40
C GLN A 452 4.62 -12.65 25.99
N ILE A 453 3.56 -12.63 26.81
CA ILE A 453 2.39 -11.76 26.69
C ILE A 453 2.21 -11.04 28.03
N TRP A 454 1.90 -9.75 27.98
CA TRP A 454 1.58 -8.97 29.17
C TRP A 454 0.31 -8.15 28.98
N PHE A 455 -0.63 -8.30 29.92
CA PHE A 455 -1.82 -7.48 30.02
C PHE A 455 -1.68 -6.49 31.17
N SER A 456 -1.78 -5.19 30.90
CA SER A 456 -1.89 -4.15 31.89
C SER A 456 -3.37 -3.77 32.07
N ASN A 457 -3.73 -3.39 33.29
CA ASN A 457 -5.09 -2.99 33.65
C ASN A 457 -6.16 -4.00 33.20
N GLU A 458 -6.02 -5.25 33.62
CA GLU A 458 -6.87 -6.37 33.17
C GLU A 458 -8.36 -6.14 33.32
N SER A 459 -8.79 -5.43 34.35
CA SER A 459 -10.21 -5.09 34.60
C SER A 459 -10.76 -4.02 33.66
N GLY A 460 -9.90 -3.31 32.95
CA GLY A 460 -10.29 -2.23 32.02
C GLY A 460 -10.75 -2.75 30.65
N TRP A 461 -10.42 -4.00 30.31
CA TRP A 461 -10.80 -4.60 29.03
C TRP A 461 -12.29 -4.99 29.01
N GLY A 462 -13.02 -4.54 27.99
CA GLY A 462 -14.43 -4.89 27.77
C GLY A 462 -14.62 -6.27 27.14
N GLY A 463 -13.56 -6.83 26.54
CA GLY A 463 -13.52 -8.19 26.02
C GLY A 463 -12.09 -8.63 25.75
N LYS A 464 -11.72 -9.77 26.31
CA LYS A 464 -10.48 -10.48 26.02
C LYS A 464 -10.86 -11.81 25.37
N TYR A 465 -10.78 -11.86 24.05
CA TYR A 465 -11.11 -13.03 23.23
C TYR A 465 -9.81 -13.74 22.83
N LEU A 466 -9.36 -14.64 23.72
CA LEU A 466 -8.05 -15.27 23.68
C LEU A 466 -8.25 -16.77 23.68
N ASP A 467 -7.86 -17.44 22.58
CA ASP A 467 -7.94 -18.91 22.53
C ASP A 467 -7.07 -19.48 21.38
N TYR A 468 -6.85 -20.77 21.39
CA TYR A 468 -6.08 -21.49 20.36
C TYR A 468 -4.68 -20.89 20.12
N ASN A 469 -4.01 -20.41 21.16
CA ASN A 469 -2.66 -19.86 21.06
C ASN A 469 -1.62 -20.85 21.55
N VAL A 470 -0.42 -20.77 20.99
CA VAL A 470 0.76 -21.47 21.50
C VAL A 470 1.69 -20.44 22.11
N VAL A 471 1.86 -20.52 23.43
CA VAL A 471 2.63 -19.55 24.20
C VAL A 471 3.71 -20.27 25.00
N GLN A 472 4.95 -19.85 24.84
CA GLN A 472 6.05 -20.38 25.65
C GLN A 472 6.01 -19.73 27.04
N ASN A 473 5.99 -20.52 28.07
CA ASN A 473 5.84 -20.19 29.48
C ASN A 473 4.38 -20.25 29.96
N SER A 474 4.06 -21.39 30.56
CA SER A 474 2.70 -21.68 31.04
C SER A 474 2.15 -20.71 32.08
N SER A 475 3.00 -19.94 32.77
CA SER A 475 2.54 -18.90 33.70
C SER A 475 1.80 -17.77 32.98
N ASP A 476 2.14 -17.49 31.74
CA ASP A 476 1.47 -16.47 30.93
C ASP A 476 0.09 -16.97 30.44
N LEU A 477 -0.08 -18.29 30.25
CA LEU A 477 -1.36 -18.91 29.88
C LEU A 477 -2.41 -18.79 30.98
N SER A 478 -2.00 -18.88 32.26
CA SER A 478 -2.93 -18.81 33.39
C SER A 478 -3.66 -17.46 33.48
N SER A 479 -3.08 -16.40 32.93
CA SER A 479 -3.69 -15.07 32.86
C SER A 479 -4.67 -14.92 31.70
N LEU A 480 -4.63 -15.81 30.71
CA LEU A 480 -5.43 -15.70 29.49
C LEU A 480 -6.87 -16.18 29.67
N GLN A 481 -7.18 -17.00 30.69
CA GLN A 481 -8.51 -17.56 30.99
C GLN A 481 -9.15 -18.30 29.79
N ASP A 482 -8.33 -18.87 28.91
CA ASP A 482 -8.78 -19.65 27.76
C ASP A 482 -8.69 -21.18 28.05
N ASN A 483 -9.36 -21.97 27.21
CA ASN A 483 -9.46 -23.42 27.42
C ASN A 483 -8.62 -24.23 26.40
N HIS A 484 -8.13 -23.62 25.33
CA HIS A 484 -7.49 -24.34 24.21
C HIS A 484 -6.11 -23.81 23.87
N SER A 485 -5.60 -22.81 24.58
CA SER A 485 -4.20 -22.40 24.45
C SER A 485 -3.28 -23.34 25.24
N PHE A 486 -2.10 -23.61 24.70
CA PHE A 486 -1.19 -24.59 25.30
C PHE A 486 0.28 -24.22 25.06
N GLU A 487 1.16 -24.91 25.79
CA GLU A 487 2.60 -24.78 25.62
C GLU A 487 3.14 -26.06 24.96
N THR A 488 3.56 -25.94 23.70
CA THR A 488 4.27 -26.98 22.98
C THR A 488 5.25 -26.35 21.99
N ASP A 489 6.37 -27.04 21.72
CA ASP A 489 7.35 -26.57 20.75
C ASP A 489 6.70 -26.48 19.36
N PRO A 490 6.67 -25.32 18.72
CA PRO A 490 6.12 -25.17 17.36
C PRO A 490 6.81 -26.05 16.31
N ALA A 491 8.00 -26.54 16.59
CA ALA A 491 8.81 -27.31 15.65
C ALA A 491 8.98 -26.61 14.30
N PHE A 492 9.42 -25.36 14.34
CA PHE A 492 9.68 -24.56 13.13
C PHE A 492 10.68 -25.26 12.19
N SER A 493 10.54 -25.07 10.90
CA SER A 493 11.39 -25.69 9.87
C SER A 493 12.85 -25.26 9.99
N ASP A 494 13.13 -23.94 10.09
CA ASP A 494 14.48 -23.40 10.31
C ASP A 494 14.44 -21.97 10.88
N SER A 495 14.04 -21.84 12.13
CA SER A 495 13.94 -20.52 12.79
C SER A 495 15.29 -19.79 12.91
N SER A 496 16.41 -20.51 12.83
CA SER A 496 17.75 -19.89 12.86
C SER A 496 18.06 -19.08 11.60
N ASN A 497 17.47 -19.45 10.47
CA ASN A 497 17.56 -18.74 9.19
C ASN A 497 16.30 -17.92 8.86
N GLY A 498 15.38 -17.76 9.84
CA GLY A 498 14.18 -16.94 9.68
C GLY A 498 12.99 -17.66 9.03
N ASP A 499 13.06 -18.98 8.88
CA ASP A 499 11.95 -19.82 8.44
C ASP A 499 11.14 -20.29 9.64
N TYR A 500 10.01 -19.62 9.87
CA TYR A 500 9.06 -19.94 10.94
C TYR A 500 7.86 -20.74 10.44
N SER A 501 7.93 -21.35 9.26
CA SER A 501 6.95 -22.33 8.83
C SER A 501 6.97 -23.57 9.74
N LEU A 502 5.84 -24.24 9.86
CA LEU A 502 5.75 -25.46 10.66
C LEU A 502 6.39 -26.62 9.89
N SER A 503 7.31 -27.35 10.54
CA SER A 503 7.78 -28.62 9.99
C SER A 503 6.66 -29.66 10.03
N ASN A 504 6.75 -30.71 9.23
CA ASN A 504 5.77 -31.80 9.21
C ASN A 504 5.65 -32.56 10.55
N ALA A 505 6.54 -32.33 11.49
CA ALA A 505 6.50 -32.90 12.83
C ALA A 505 5.79 -31.98 13.85
N SER A 506 5.35 -30.80 13.44
CA SER A 506 4.67 -29.85 14.32
C SER A 506 3.32 -30.38 14.78
N GLN A 507 3.05 -30.26 16.07
CA GLN A 507 1.75 -30.59 16.66
C GLN A 507 0.71 -29.47 16.47
N LEU A 508 1.07 -28.39 15.78
CA LEU A 508 0.21 -27.23 15.56
C LEU A 508 -0.55 -27.30 14.22
N ILE A 509 -0.29 -28.34 13.44
CA ILE A 509 -0.93 -28.58 12.14
C ILE A 509 -2.39 -28.99 12.38
N GLY A 510 -3.35 -28.21 11.87
CA GLY A 510 -4.77 -28.42 12.01
C GLY A 510 -5.31 -28.23 13.44
N GLU A 511 -4.61 -27.51 14.30
CA GLU A 511 -5.02 -27.28 15.70
C GLU A 511 -5.58 -25.87 15.93
N GLY A 512 -5.67 -25.03 14.91
CA GLY A 512 -6.30 -23.71 14.98
C GLY A 512 -7.83 -23.80 14.86
N TYR A 513 -8.48 -22.67 14.85
CA TYR A 513 -9.92 -22.55 14.75
C TYR A 513 -10.33 -21.58 13.63
N SER A 514 -11.35 -21.97 12.85
CA SER A 514 -11.75 -21.23 11.65
C SER A 514 -12.43 -19.89 11.98
N SER A 515 -13.09 -19.79 13.16
CA SER A 515 -13.78 -18.56 13.59
C SER A 515 -13.93 -18.55 15.11
N TYR A 516 -13.58 -17.44 15.76
CA TYR A 516 -13.66 -17.31 17.21
C TYR A 516 -14.29 -15.97 17.62
N GLU A 517 -15.37 -16.05 18.43
CA GLU A 517 -16.09 -14.87 18.98
C GLU A 517 -16.46 -13.83 17.91
N GLY A 518 -16.95 -14.32 16.75
CA GLY A 518 -17.44 -13.49 15.65
C GLY A 518 -16.37 -12.97 14.69
N GLU A 519 -15.12 -13.35 14.88
CA GLU A 519 -14.02 -13.05 13.95
C GLU A 519 -13.53 -14.32 13.27
N ASP A 520 -13.33 -14.23 11.95
CA ASP A 520 -12.86 -15.36 11.14
C ASP A 520 -11.33 -15.41 11.07
N ALA A 521 -10.78 -16.60 11.03
CA ALA A 521 -9.39 -16.81 10.62
C ALA A 521 -9.19 -16.36 9.16
N PRO A 522 -8.06 -15.74 8.81
CA PRO A 522 -7.76 -15.34 7.44
C PRO A 522 -7.79 -16.54 6.48
N ARG A 523 -8.32 -16.35 5.27
CA ARG A 523 -8.49 -17.42 4.26
C ARG A 523 -7.22 -17.77 3.49
N ALA A 524 -6.17 -17.04 3.68
CA ALA A 524 -4.84 -17.31 3.13
C ALA A 524 -3.81 -17.16 4.24
N ASP A 525 -2.66 -17.80 4.10
CA ASP A 525 -1.52 -17.66 4.99
C ASP A 525 -0.60 -16.49 4.57
N ILE A 526 0.53 -16.33 5.26
CA ILE A 526 1.52 -15.27 4.98
C ILE A 526 2.14 -15.36 3.56
N LEU A 527 2.09 -16.52 2.93
CA LEU A 527 2.57 -16.74 1.56
C LEU A 527 1.45 -16.59 0.52
N GLY A 528 0.21 -16.33 0.95
CA GLY A 528 -0.96 -16.28 0.08
C GLY A 528 -1.52 -17.66 -0.28
N LEU A 529 -1.07 -18.72 0.38
CA LEU A 529 -1.61 -20.07 0.20
C LEU A 529 -2.95 -20.21 0.93
N SER A 530 -3.86 -21.01 0.37
CA SER A 530 -5.20 -21.20 0.96
C SER A 530 -5.12 -21.73 2.40
N ARG A 531 -5.95 -21.17 3.27
CA ARG A 531 -6.15 -21.61 4.64
C ARG A 531 -7.65 -21.97 4.84
N PRO A 532 -7.99 -23.14 5.38
CA PRO A 532 -7.08 -24.24 5.72
C PRO A 532 -6.51 -24.98 4.49
N ASN A 533 -5.39 -25.67 4.68
CA ASN A 533 -4.78 -26.51 3.66
C ASN A 533 -4.36 -27.87 4.27
N PRO A 534 -4.94 -29.01 3.82
CA PRO A 534 -5.89 -29.12 2.71
C PRO A 534 -7.29 -28.60 3.07
N SER A 535 -8.09 -28.31 2.05
CA SER A 535 -9.47 -27.85 2.24
C SER A 535 -10.27 -28.88 3.05
N GLY A 536 -10.97 -28.40 4.09
CA GLY A 536 -11.78 -29.22 4.99
C GLY A 536 -11.04 -29.69 6.24
N SER A 537 -9.77 -29.35 6.43
CA SER A 537 -9.09 -29.40 7.74
C SER A 537 -9.45 -28.17 8.57
N GLU A 538 -9.00 -28.13 9.82
CA GLU A 538 -8.90 -26.88 10.57
C GLU A 538 -7.62 -26.14 10.17
N PRO A 539 -7.56 -24.79 10.35
CA PRO A 539 -6.34 -24.03 10.06
C PRO A 539 -5.20 -24.37 11.01
N ASP A 540 -3.98 -24.15 10.55
CA ASP A 540 -2.81 -24.23 11.41
C ASP A 540 -2.73 -23.03 12.36
N ILE A 541 -2.12 -23.21 13.52
CA ILE A 541 -1.79 -22.12 14.42
C ILE A 541 -0.53 -21.39 13.89
N GLY A 542 -0.58 -20.04 13.87
CA GLY A 542 0.51 -19.20 13.39
C GLY A 542 0.31 -18.65 11.99
N ALA A 543 1.37 -18.00 11.48
CA ALA A 543 1.31 -17.24 10.22
C ALA A 543 1.34 -18.11 8.96
N TYR A 544 1.84 -19.33 9.05
CA TYR A 544 2.03 -20.25 7.92
C TYR A 544 1.03 -21.40 7.97
N GLU A 545 0.68 -21.90 6.80
CA GLU A 545 -0.14 -23.09 6.61
C GLU A 545 0.72 -24.24 6.06
N ASN A 546 0.67 -25.40 6.71
CA ASN A 546 1.31 -26.62 6.25
C ASN A 546 0.33 -27.41 5.35
N GLY A 547 0.85 -28.16 4.39
CA GLY A 547 0.00 -28.94 3.46
C GLY A 547 -0.57 -30.24 4.05
N LEU A 548 -0.47 -30.46 5.35
CA LEU A 548 -0.99 -31.66 6.05
C LEU A 548 -2.27 -31.29 6.82
N SER A 549 -3.24 -32.21 6.86
CA SER A 549 -4.50 -32.00 7.59
C SER A 549 -4.37 -32.15 9.12
N THR A 550 -3.36 -32.88 9.57
CA THR A 550 -3.06 -33.12 10.98
C THR A 550 -1.59 -33.57 11.10
N THR A 551 -1.04 -33.50 12.30
CA THR A 551 0.28 -34.08 12.57
C THR A 551 0.31 -35.58 12.22
N PRO A 552 1.27 -36.04 11.41
CA PRO A 552 1.40 -37.46 11.06
C PRO A 552 1.89 -38.36 12.23
N TYR A 553 2.27 -37.78 13.35
CA TYR A 553 2.74 -38.52 14.54
C TYR A 553 1.63 -38.51 15.60
N PRO A 554 1.41 -39.67 16.28
CA PRO A 554 0.49 -39.69 17.41
C PRO A 554 0.99 -38.70 18.48
N ALA A 555 0.07 -37.96 19.05
CA ALA A 555 0.37 -37.05 20.15
C ALA A 555 1.12 -37.80 21.26
N PRO A 556 2.14 -37.21 21.90
CA PRO A 556 2.78 -37.84 23.06
C PRO A 556 1.70 -38.15 24.08
N VAL A 557 1.67 -39.40 24.55
CA VAL A 557 0.73 -39.82 25.58
C VAL A 557 0.92 -38.89 26.77
N LYS A 558 -0.07 -38.03 27.05
CA LYS A 558 -0.08 -37.21 28.27
C LYS A 558 0.08 -38.20 29.42
N ASN A 559 1.16 -38.08 30.17
CA ASN A 559 1.49 -38.96 31.30
C ASN A 559 0.25 -39.15 32.18
N LEU A 560 -0.09 -40.43 32.37
CA LEU A 560 -1.08 -40.92 33.32
C LEU A 560 -0.76 -40.45 34.75
#